data_aa6b5ebc7de72b0aa0fc275c81569429
#
_entry.id   aa6b5ebc7de72b0aa0fc275c81569429
#
_cell.length_a   1.000
_cell.length_b   1.000
_cell.length_c   1.000
_cell.angle_alpha   90.00
_cell.angle_beta   90.00
_cell.angle_gamma   90.00
#
_symmetry.space_group_name_H-M   'P 1'
#
loop_
_entity.id
_entity.type
_entity.pdbx_description
1 polymer ?
#
loop_
_entity_poly.entity_id
_entity_poly.type
_entity_poly.pdbx_seq_one_letter_code
_entity_poly.pdbx_strand_id
1 'polypeptide(L)'
;MSKKVLIVDDSMYMRTLIKDTLKSEGFEIVGEAPNGETAIDLALELSPDLITLDNILPDMIGTDILKVFKDQGVSSKVIMVSAVGQQSVINEGIDLGASEYIVKPFTSEDLVAVVNRVVN
;
A
#
# COMPACT_ATOMS: atom_id res chain seq x y z
N MET A 1 -1.46 10.82 17.85
CA MET A 1 -1.02 9.41 17.77
C MET A 1 -0.56 9.10 16.37
N SER A 2 0.46 8.25 16.27
CA SER A 2 1.00 7.89 14.96
C SER A 2 0.07 6.97 14.21
N LYS A 3 -0.08 7.20 12.91
CA LYS A 3 -0.79 6.29 12.02
C LYS A 3 0.08 5.05 11.76
N LYS A 4 -0.54 3.89 11.75
CA LYS A 4 0.13 2.60 11.55
C LYS A 4 0.11 2.22 10.09
N VAL A 5 1.26 1.85 9.54
CA VAL A 5 1.43 1.56 8.12
C VAL A 5 1.97 0.14 7.92
N LEU A 6 1.34 -0.59 7.00
CA LEU A 6 1.85 -1.86 6.49
C LEU A 6 2.35 -1.61 5.06
N ILE A 7 3.57 -2.06 4.77
CA ILE A 7 4.20 -1.87 3.45
C ILE A 7 4.25 -3.20 2.73
N VAL A 8 3.66 -3.28 1.55
CA VAL A 8 3.60 -4.49 0.74
C VAL A 8 4.30 -4.27 -0.60
N ASP A 9 5.46 -4.90 -0.77
CA ASP A 9 6.25 -4.83 -2.01
C ASP A 9 7.26 -5.96 -1.97
N ASP A 10 7.50 -6.64 -3.09
CA ASP A 10 8.48 -7.73 -3.13
C ASP A 10 9.93 -7.23 -3.15
N SER A 11 10.15 -5.95 -3.45
CA SER A 11 11.47 -5.33 -3.46
C SER A 11 11.85 -4.82 -2.07
N MET A 12 12.90 -5.38 -1.49
CA MET A 12 13.42 -4.88 -0.21
C MET A 12 13.85 -3.42 -0.33
N TYR A 13 14.45 -3.03 -1.46
CA TYR A 13 14.84 -1.65 -1.71
C TYR A 13 13.64 -0.71 -1.62
N MET A 14 12.55 -1.07 -2.29
CA MET A 14 11.34 -0.24 -2.31
C MET A 14 10.69 -0.18 -0.92
N ARG A 15 10.62 -1.31 -0.20
CA ARG A 15 10.09 -1.31 1.17
C ARG A 15 10.91 -0.40 2.07
N THR A 16 12.24 -0.44 1.96
CA THR A 16 13.12 0.41 2.76
C THR A 16 12.90 1.89 2.44
N LEU A 17 12.79 2.22 1.15
CA LEU A 17 12.56 3.60 0.73
C LEU A 17 11.25 4.15 1.29
N ILE A 18 10.17 3.39 1.16
CA ILE A 18 8.85 3.79 1.67
C ILE A 18 8.89 3.89 3.19
N LYS A 19 9.48 2.89 3.85
CA LYS A 19 9.61 2.87 5.30
C LYS A 19 10.34 4.10 5.82
N ASP A 20 11.53 4.37 5.27
CA ASP A 20 12.34 5.49 5.75
C ASP A 20 11.64 6.83 5.51
N THR A 21 11.00 6.99 4.36
CA THR A 21 10.24 8.20 4.03
C THR A 21 9.11 8.42 5.02
N LEU A 22 8.31 7.40 5.28
CA LEU A 22 7.14 7.54 6.15
C LEU A 22 7.53 7.65 7.62
N LYS A 23 8.58 6.95 8.06
CA LYS A 23 9.07 7.11 9.43
C LYS A 23 9.54 8.54 9.69
N SER A 24 10.21 9.17 8.72
CA SER A 24 10.65 10.55 8.86
C SER A 24 9.47 11.53 8.97
N GLU A 25 8.28 11.14 8.50
CA GLU A 25 7.06 11.94 8.59
C GLU A 25 6.21 11.59 9.81
N GLY A 26 6.70 10.76 10.73
CA GLY A 26 6.02 10.43 11.97
C GLY A 26 5.09 9.23 11.91
N PHE A 27 5.07 8.48 10.81
CA PHE A 27 4.28 7.25 10.72
C PHE A 27 4.96 6.09 11.45
N GLU A 28 4.16 5.19 11.99
CA GLU A 28 4.65 3.96 12.62
C GLU A 28 4.55 2.82 11.62
N ILE A 29 5.68 2.20 11.25
CA ILE A 29 5.68 1.06 10.34
C ILE A 29 5.49 -0.20 11.18
N VAL A 30 4.32 -0.81 11.06
CA VAL A 30 3.97 -1.97 11.90
C VAL A 30 4.31 -3.30 11.23
N GLY A 31 4.57 -3.31 9.93
CA GLY A 31 4.96 -4.53 9.25
C GLY A 31 5.35 -4.29 7.80
N GLU A 32 6.00 -5.30 7.22
CA GLU A 32 6.37 -5.36 5.82
C GLU A 32 6.01 -6.72 5.29
N ALA A 33 5.50 -6.77 4.06
CA ALA A 33 5.11 -8.02 3.42
C ALA A 33 5.71 -8.09 2.02
N PRO A 34 6.46 -9.17 1.69
CA PRO A 34 7.05 -9.32 0.36
C PRO A 34 6.12 -10.02 -0.64
N ASN A 35 4.96 -10.48 -0.21
CA ASN A 35 4.01 -11.20 -1.06
C ASN A 35 2.58 -10.99 -0.56
N GLY A 36 1.61 -11.47 -1.36
CA GLY A 36 0.21 -11.25 -1.07
C GLY A 36 -0.31 -12.01 0.14
N GLU A 37 0.10 -13.25 0.30
CA GLU A 37 -0.33 -14.08 1.44
C GLU A 37 0.06 -13.43 2.76
N THR A 38 1.32 -13.03 2.89
CA THR A 38 1.80 -12.34 4.09
C THR A 38 1.08 -11.00 4.29
N ALA A 39 0.82 -10.28 3.20
CA ALA A 39 0.12 -9.01 3.27
C ALA A 39 -1.29 -9.16 3.85
N ILE A 40 -2.03 -10.17 3.39
CA ILE A 40 -3.38 -10.43 3.89
C ILE A 40 -3.34 -10.81 5.37
N ASP A 41 -2.44 -11.71 5.74
CA ASP A 41 -2.31 -12.14 7.14
C ASP A 41 -1.99 -10.96 8.06
N LEU A 42 -1.03 -10.13 7.67
CA LEU A 42 -0.63 -8.98 8.49
C LEU A 42 -1.70 -7.90 8.53
N ALA A 43 -2.43 -7.68 7.44
CA ALA A 43 -3.52 -6.71 7.43
C ALA A 43 -4.62 -7.11 8.43
N LEU A 44 -4.95 -8.39 8.49
CA LEU A 44 -5.96 -8.90 9.43
C LEU A 44 -5.44 -8.87 10.87
N GLU A 45 -4.18 -9.23 11.08
CA GLU A 45 -3.58 -9.27 12.41
C GLU A 45 -3.34 -7.89 13.01
N LEU A 46 -2.81 -6.96 12.20
CA LEU A 46 -2.31 -5.68 12.71
C LEU A 46 -3.31 -4.54 12.59
N SER A 47 -4.34 -4.68 11.76
CA SER A 47 -5.34 -3.64 11.50
C SER A 47 -4.68 -2.27 11.26
N PRO A 48 -3.78 -2.15 10.26
CA PRO A 48 -3.09 -0.88 10.04
C PRO A 48 -4.06 0.20 9.56
N ASP A 49 -3.69 1.46 9.76
CA ASP A 49 -4.46 2.59 9.26
C ASP A 49 -4.28 2.76 7.75
N LEU A 50 -3.09 2.44 7.27
CA LEU A 50 -2.70 2.62 5.87
C LEU A 50 -1.90 1.40 5.39
N ILE A 51 -2.17 0.99 4.15
CA ILE A 51 -1.40 -0.06 3.47
C ILE A 51 -0.88 0.53 2.16
N THR A 52 0.43 0.44 1.92
CA THR A 52 0.98 0.69 0.58
C THR A 52 1.11 -0.67 -0.10
N LEU A 53 0.55 -0.81 -1.30
CA LEU A 53 0.36 -2.11 -1.94
C LEU A 53 0.88 -2.09 -3.37
N ASP A 54 1.94 -2.87 -3.65
CA ASP A 54 2.42 -3.10 -5.00
C ASP A 54 1.39 -3.94 -5.78
N ASN A 55 1.20 -3.63 -7.05
CA ASN A 55 0.25 -4.35 -7.88
C ASN A 55 0.76 -5.73 -8.34
N ILE A 56 2.08 -5.88 -8.53
CA ILE A 56 2.66 -7.14 -9.02
C ILE A 56 3.49 -7.77 -7.91
N LEU A 57 2.97 -8.84 -7.32
CA LEU A 57 3.65 -9.61 -6.29
C LEU A 57 3.89 -11.03 -6.80
N PRO A 58 4.83 -11.79 -6.17
CA PRO A 58 5.19 -13.13 -6.69
C PRO A 58 4.02 -14.12 -6.74
N ASP A 59 3.06 -13.99 -5.84
CA ASP A 59 1.96 -14.96 -5.67
C ASP A 59 0.59 -14.39 -6.06
N MET A 60 0.43 -13.06 -6.09
CA MET A 60 -0.86 -12.43 -6.35
C MET A 60 -0.67 -11.07 -7.01
N ILE A 61 -1.69 -10.59 -7.71
CA ILE A 61 -1.73 -9.20 -8.15
C ILE A 61 -2.48 -8.37 -7.10
N GLY A 62 -2.14 -7.07 -7.02
CA GLY A 62 -2.69 -6.19 -6.00
C GLY A 62 -4.21 -6.04 -6.06
N THR A 63 -4.79 -6.06 -7.27
CA THR A 63 -6.25 -5.96 -7.42
C THR A 63 -6.96 -7.17 -6.79
N ASP A 64 -6.37 -8.36 -6.86
CA ASP A 64 -6.94 -9.54 -6.18
C ASP A 64 -6.84 -9.40 -4.66
N ILE A 65 -5.74 -8.81 -4.18
CA ILE A 65 -5.58 -8.54 -2.75
C ILE A 65 -6.63 -7.54 -2.27
N LEU A 66 -6.93 -6.51 -3.06
CA LEU A 66 -7.99 -5.55 -2.73
C LEU A 66 -9.35 -6.22 -2.59
N LYS A 67 -9.64 -7.20 -3.46
CA LYS A 67 -10.88 -7.98 -3.37
C LYS A 67 -10.95 -8.77 -2.06
N VAL A 68 -9.84 -9.38 -1.67
CA VAL A 68 -9.76 -10.12 -0.41
C VAL A 68 -9.95 -9.17 0.78
N PHE A 69 -9.31 -8.01 0.75
CA PHE A 69 -9.47 -7.01 1.81
C PHE A 69 -10.94 -6.61 1.97
N LYS A 70 -11.62 -6.38 0.87
CA LYS A 70 -13.04 -6.04 0.89
C LYS A 70 -13.89 -7.17 1.48
N ASP A 71 -13.64 -8.41 1.02
CA ASP A 71 -14.38 -9.58 1.49
C ASP A 71 -14.15 -9.86 2.97
N GLN A 72 -12.94 -9.58 3.47
CA GLN A 72 -12.56 -9.81 4.87
C GLN A 72 -12.87 -8.62 5.79
N GLY A 73 -13.43 -7.54 5.25
CA GLY A 73 -13.78 -6.38 6.06
C GLY A 73 -12.59 -5.55 6.53
N VAL A 74 -11.49 -5.55 5.77
CA VAL A 74 -10.32 -4.73 6.10
C VAL A 74 -10.69 -3.26 5.86
N SER A 75 -10.57 -2.43 6.89
CA SER A 75 -10.95 -1.02 6.84
C SER A 75 -9.78 -0.08 6.56
N SER A 76 -8.56 -0.61 6.43
CA SER A 76 -7.37 0.19 6.14
C SER A 76 -7.52 0.97 4.84
N LYS A 77 -7.00 2.19 4.81
CA LYS A 77 -6.83 2.92 3.55
C LYS A 77 -5.72 2.25 2.75
N VAL A 78 -5.87 2.15 1.44
CA VAL A 78 -4.88 1.50 0.58
C VAL A 78 -4.41 2.46 -0.49
N ILE A 79 -3.08 2.59 -0.62
CA ILE A 79 -2.45 3.30 -1.72
C ILE A 79 -1.76 2.25 -2.60
N MET A 80 -2.20 2.14 -3.85
CA MET A 80 -1.52 1.27 -4.82
C MET A 80 -0.22 1.95 -5.26
N VAL A 81 0.88 1.20 -5.27
CA VAL A 81 2.20 1.70 -5.67
C VAL A 81 2.73 0.75 -6.74
N SER A 82 2.73 1.16 -8.01
CA SER A 82 3.03 0.24 -9.09
C SER A 82 3.72 0.91 -10.27
N ALA A 83 4.49 0.12 -11.03
CA ALA A 83 5.09 0.57 -12.28
C ALA A 83 4.06 0.66 -13.41
N VAL A 84 2.86 0.12 -13.25
CA VAL A 84 1.82 0.11 -14.27
C VAL A 84 1.00 1.41 -14.16
N GLY A 85 1.20 2.31 -15.13
CA GLY A 85 0.55 3.63 -15.12
C GLY A 85 -0.59 3.80 -16.11
N GLN A 86 -1.13 2.71 -16.68
CA GLN A 86 -2.26 2.80 -17.59
C GLN A 86 -3.53 3.21 -16.83
N GLN A 87 -4.27 4.13 -17.40
CA GLN A 87 -5.47 4.68 -16.73
C GLN A 87 -6.51 3.62 -16.41
N SER A 88 -6.67 2.60 -17.27
CA SER A 88 -7.62 1.52 -17.02
C SER A 88 -7.24 0.70 -15.79
N VAL A 89 -5.95 0.47 -15.54
CA VAL A 89 -5.46 -0.26 -14.38
C VAL A 89 -5.63 0.58 -13.11
N ILE A 90 -5.35 1.87 -13.20
CA ILE A 90 -5.56 2.81 -12.09
C ILE A 90 -7.04 2.83 -11.69
N ASN A 91 -7.92 2.96 -12.68
CA ASN A 91 -9.36 3.00 -12.43
C ASN A 91 -9.87 1.71 -11.79
N GLU A 92 -9.36 0.55 -12.25
CA GLU A 92 -9.72 -0.74 -11.65
C GLU A 92 -9.32 -0.78 -10.17
N GLY A 93 -8.10 -0.33 -9.83
CA GLY A 93 -7.65 -0.30 -8.44
C GLY A 93 -8.55 0.59 -7.57
N ILE A 94 -8.88 1.78 -8.06
CA ILE A 94 -9.75 2.70 -7.34
C ILE A 94 -11.17 2.10 -7.17
N ASP A 95 -11.71 1.51 -8.23
CA ASP A 95 -13.04 0.86 -8.18
C ASP A 95 -13.09 -0.29 -7.18
N LEU A 96 -11.96 -0.99 -6.98
CA LEU A 96 -11.87 -2.09 -6.03
C LEU A 96 -11.56 -1.64 -4.60
N GLY A 97 -11.46 -0.33 -4.37
CA GLY A 97 -11.36 0.22 -3.02
C GLY A 97 -10.03 0.88 -2.67
N ALA A 98 -9.07 0.98 -3.59
CA ALA A 98 -7.86 1.75 -3.33
C ALA A 98 -8.22 3.23 -3.19
N SER A 99 -7.62 3.90 -2.21
CA SER A 99 -7.86 5.32 -1.96
C SER A 99 -7.10 6.18 -2.95
N GLU A 100 -5.91 5.75 -3.35
CA GLU A 100 -5.04 6.47 -4.28
C GLU A 100 -4.15 5.48 -5.03
N TYR A 101 -3.52 5.97 -6.09
CA TYR A 101 -2.61 5.18 -6.90
C TYR A 101 -1.39 6.05 -7.21
N ILE A 102 -0.19 5.54 -6.96
CA ILE A 102 1.05 6.24 -7.30
C ILE A 102 1.89 5.37 -8.23
N VAL A 103 2.42 5.97 -9.30
CA VAL A 103 3.17 5.24 -10.33
C VAL A 103 4.66 5.34 -10.08
N LYS A 104 5.36 4.20 -10.12
CA LYS A 104 6.82 4.15 -10.01
C LYS A 104 7.47 4.58 -11.35
N PRO A 105 8.60 5.28 -11.34
CA PRO A 105 9.28 5.81 -10.15
C PRO A 105 8.61 7.07 -9.62
N PHE A 106 8.72 7.30 -8.32
CA PHE A 106 8.19 8.49 -7.66
C PHE A 106 9.25 9.07 -6.73
N THR A 107 9.09 10.34 -6.34
CA THR A 107 9.97 10.97 -5.35
C THR A 107 9.40 10.78 -3.96
N SER A 108 10.24 10.99 -2.93
CA SER A 108 9.77 10.98 -1.54
C SER A 108 8.68 12.03 -1.32
N GLU A 109 8.81 13.20 -1.95
CA GLU A 109 7.82 14.27 -1.87
C GLU A 109 6.48 13.83 -2.47
N ASP A 110 6.50 13.11 -3.60
CA ASP A 110 5.29 12.57 -4.23
C ASP A 110 4.58 11.60 -3.28
N LEU A 111 5.33 10.71 -2.67
CA LEU A 111 4.78 9.73 -1.73
C LEU A 111 4.15 10.41 -0.52
N VAL A 112 4.86 11.36 0.07
CA VAL A 112 4.36 12.10 1.25
C VAL A 112 3.07 12.84 0.91
N ALA A 113 3.02 13.49 -0.25
CA ALA A 113 1.83 14.24 -0.69
C ALA A 113 0.61 13.32 -0.83
N VAL A 114 0.80 12.15 -1.45
CA VAL A 114 -0.29 11.18 -1.64
C VAL A 114 -0.74 10.62 -0.29
N VAL A 115 0.19 10.23 0.56
CA VAL A 115 -0.13 9.70 1.89
C VAL A 115 -0.92 10.71 2.71
N ASN A 116 -0.49 11.96 2.72
CA ASN A 116 -1.17 13.00 3.48
C ASN A 116 -2.60 13.25 2.99
N ARG A 117 -2.84 13.15 1.67
CA ARG A 117 -4.21 13.27 1.14
C ARG A 117 -5.11 12.13 1.60
N VAL A 118 -4.55 10.95 1.79
CA VAL A 118 -5.32 9.75 2.16
C VAL A 118 -5.65 9.72 3.64
N VAL A 119 -4.69 10.09 4.50
CA VAL A 119 -4.85 9.94 5.96
C VAL A 119 -5.40 11.19 6.65
N ASN A 120 -5.44 12.30 5.95
CA ASN A 120 -5.95 13.55 6.53
C ASN A 120 -7.41 13.88 6.07
#